data_571d9dc867bb68be26c2dc53ff0ed71a
#
_entry.id   571d9dc867bb68be26c2dc53ff0ed71a
#
_cell.length_a   1.000
_cell.length_b   1.000
_cell.length_c   1.000
_cell.angle_alpha   90.00
_cell.angle_beta   90.00
_cell.angle_gamma   90.00
#
_symmetry.space_group_name_H-M   'P 1'
#
loop_
_entity.id
_entity.type
_entity.pdbx_description
1 polymer ?
#
loop_
_entity_poly.entity_id
_entity_poly.type
_entity_poly.pdbx_seq_one_letter_code
_entity_poly.pdbx_strand_id
1 'polypeptide(L)'
;VGGVKGYMLKASLTKSVKSKSVTVRTLRYGDSGSAVKKLQTQLARRGFISSKSCGGTYSGTTSKAIRQYQMMAGLSVSGVATTATIKKLFSTSSHRPKVTLTRWSNYSVSKYYPNRALATIVDLNTGARLRIRRVGGHNHLDVEPANASDTAVLKRMYGGTWSWDSRAVLLIVGGHYIAAAINGMPHGIEISHTNHFDGQFCLHLYGSLTHGSGDSNAAHQANIRRVYNYFN
;
A
#
# COMPACT_ATOMS: atom_id res chain seq x y z
N VAL A 1 73.01 9.42 -25.42
CA VAL A 1 72.56 8.18 -24.86
C VAL A 1 71.59 8.53 -23.74
N GLY A 2 70.28 8.39 -24.01
CA GLY A 2 69.18 8.83 -23.14
C GLY A 2 68.84 7.80 -22.07
N GLY A 3 68.80 8.26 -20.82
CA GLY A 3 68.31 7.48 -19.69
C GLY A 3 66.81 7.59 -19.53
N VAL A 4 66.10 6.46 -19.59
CA VAL A 4 64.63 6.36 -19.33
C VAL A 4 64.42 6.34 -17.81
N LYS A 5 63.74 7.37 -17.27
CA LYS A 5 63.28 7.37 -15.87
C LYS A 5 61.99 6.54 -15.77
N GLY A 6 62.10 5.37 -15.14
CA GLY A 6 60.94 4.55 -14.80
C GLY A 6 60.13 5.17 -13.66
N TYR A 7 58.85 5.44 -13.90
CA TYR A 7 57.90 5.80 -12.84
C TYR A 7 57.33 4.53 -12.21
N MET A 8 57.68 4.29 -10.92
CA MET A 8 57.02 3.27 -10.11
C MET A 8 55.61 3.74 -9.77
N LEU A 9 54.58 3.04 -10.29
CA LEU A 9 53.23 3.20 -9.84
C LEU A 9 53.12 2.75 -8.38
N LYS A 10 52.83 3.69 -7.47
CA LYS A 10 52.41 3.37 -6.11
C LYS A 10 51.10 2.57 -6.16
N ALA A 11 51.19 1.29 -5.78
CA ALA A 11 50.00 0.48 -5.56
C ALA A 11 49.18 1.15 -4.45
N SER A 12 47.96 1.63 -4.82
CA SER A 12 46.98 2.15 -3.89
C SER A 12 46.45 0.99 -3.06
N LEU A 13 46.83 0.94 -1.79
CA LEU A 13 46.25 0.04 -0.80
C LEU A 13 44.78 0.45 -0.59
N THR A 14 43.89 -0.20 -1.29
CA THR A 14 42.45 -0.15 -0.96
C THR A 14 42.24 -0.85 0.38
N LYS A 15 42.17 -0.05 1.47
CA LYS A 15 41.65 -0.54 2.74
C LYS A 15 40.26 -1.11 2.50
N SER A 16 40.13 -2.43 2.49
CA SER A 16 38.87 -3.13 2.60
C SER A 16 38.20 -2.70 3.92
N VAL A 17 37.31 -1.76 3.84
CA VAL A 17 36.40 -1.42 4.95
C VAL A 17 35.51 -2.63 5.13
N LYS A 18 35.82 -3.52 6.06
CA LYS A 18 34.89 -4.55 6.54
C LYS A 18 33.61 -3.84 6.95
N SER A 19 32.60 -3.91 6.12
CA SER A 19 31.24 -3.49 6.43
C SER A 19 30.84 -4.25 7.71
N LYS A 20 30.82 -3.57 8.87
CA LYS A 20 30.15 -4.09 10.06
C LYS A 20 28.72 -4.36 9.64
N SER A 21 28.34 -5.63 9.59
CA SER A 21 26.95 -6.01 9.41
C SER A 21 26.17 -5.42 10.58
N VAL A 22 25.47 -4.31 10.32
CA VAL A 22 24.59 -3.71 11.33
C VAL A 22 23.47 -4.71 11.53
N THR A 23 23.48 -5.41 12.67
CA THR A 23 22.40 -6.30 13.06
C THR A 23 21.15 -5.44 13.23
N VAL A 24 20.29 -5.45 12.21
CA VAL A 24 19.04 -4.70 12.21
C VAL A 24 18.03 -5.48 13.03
N ARG A 25 17.79 -5.07 14.28
CA ARG A 25 16.76 -5.68 15.12
C ARG A 25 15.38 -5.14 14.76
N THR A 26 14.35 -5.95 14.98
CA THR A 26 12.95 -5.53 14.94
C THR A 26 12.69 -4.44 16.00
N LEU A 27 11.93 -3.40 15.63
CA LEU A 27 11.49 -2.33 16.52
C LEU A 27 9.96 -2.30 16.57
N ARG A 28 9.40 -2.08 17.77
CA ARG A 28 7.96 -2.13 18.02
C ARG A 28 7.50 -1.07 19.02
N TYR A 29 6.20 -0.91 19.20
CA TYR A 29 5.60 -0.03 20.19
C TYR A 29 6.24 -0.24 21.57
N GLY A 30 6.60 0.85 22.25
CA GLY A 30 7.28 0.88 23.54
C GLY A 30 8.81 0.89 23.46
N ASP A 31 9.43 0.46 22.34
CA ASP A 31 10.89 0.56 22.17
C ASP A 31 11.36 2.03 22.18
N SER A 32 12.58 2.26 22.68
CA SER A 32 13.20 3.59 22.71
C SER A 32 14.68 3.57 22.38
N GLY A 33 15.24 4.75 22.15
CA GLY A 33 16.67 4.95 21.91
C GLY A 33 17.04 5.32 20.47
N SER A 34 18.37 5.32 20.20
CA SER A 34 18.94 5.82 18.95
C SER A 34 18.46 5.07 17.70
N ALA A 35 18.20 3.76 17.81
CA ALA A 35 17.70 2.96 16.68
C ALA A 35 16.28 3.40 16.29
N VAL A 36 15.39 3.67 17.26
CA VAL A 36 14.05 4.20 17.03
C VAL A 36 14.12 5.60 16.42
N LYS A 37 14.99 6.48 16.96
CA LYS A 37 15.19 7.83 16.42
C LYS A 37 15.66 7.79 14.96
N LYS A 38 16.59 6.90 14.60
CA LYS A 38 17.03 6.69 13.19
C LYS A 38 15.90 6.24 12.30
N LEU A 39 15.05 5.28 12.75
CA LEU A 39 13.87 4.82 12.04
C LEU A 39 12.89 5.98 11.79
N GLN A 40 12.56 6.74 12.82
CA GLN A 40 11.67 7.90 12.76
C GLN A 40 12.21 8.98 11.80
N THR A 41 13.51 9.27 11.84
CA THR A 41 14.14 10.21 10.90
C THR A 41 13.98 9.74 9.45
N GLN A 42 14.08 8.44 9.17
CA GLN A 42 13.84 7.92 7.84
C GLN A 42 12.36 8.02 7.42
N LEU A 43 11.43 7.75 8.32
CA LEU A 43 9.99 7.94 8.08
C LEU A 43 9.66 9.41 7.82
N ALA A 44 10.26 10.35 8.57
CA ALA A 44 10.06 11.79 8.39
C ALA A 44 10.61 12.27 7.03
N ARG A 45 11.82 11.86 6.65
CA ARG A 45 12.40 12.17 5.33
C ARG A 45 11.53 11.73 4.17
N ARG A 46 10.70 10.69 4.36
CA ARG A 46 9.77 10.17 3.35
C ARG A 46 8.35 10.67 3.51
N GLY A 47 8.09 11.56 4.48
CA GLY A 47 6.78 12.18 4.69
C GLY A 47 5.74 11.28 5.37
N PHE A 48 6.16 10.22 6.07
CA PHE A 48 5.23 9.37 6.84
C PHE A 48 4.93 9.92 8.24
N ILE A 49 5.84 10.68 8.83
CA ILE A 49 5.64 11.40 10.11
C ILE A 49 6.25 12.79 10.04
N SER A 50 5.85 13.66 10.96
CA SER A 50 6.51 14.95 11.16
C SER A 50 7.89 14.77 11.80
N SER A 51 8.85 15.63 11.46
CA SER A 51 10.16 15.69 12.12
C SER A 51 10.06 15.90 13.63
N LYS A 52 9.02 16.59 14.09
CA LYS A 52 8.72 16.79 15.52
C LYS A 52 8.41 15.47 16.25
N SER A 53 8.04 14.40 15.53
CA SER A 53 7.76 13.07 16.09
C SER A 53 9.00 12.18 16.22
N CYS A 54 10.22 12.69 15.96
CA CYS A 54 11.46 11.91 15.97
C CYS A 54 12.16 11.92 17.34
N GLY A 55 11.40 11.77 18.42
CA GLY A 55 11.91 11.81 19.81
C GLY A 55 12.65 10.56 20.27
N GLY A 56 12.64 9.47 19.49
CA GLY A 56 13.34 8.23 19.83
C GLY A 56 12.50 7.25 20.65
N THR A 57 11.21 7.49 20.86
CA THR A 57 10.25 6.53 21.45
C THR A 57 9.29 6.03 20.38
N TYR A 58 9.16 4.72 20.24
CA TYR A 58 8.24 4.08 19.29
C TYR A 58 6.81 4.16 19.81
N SER A 59 6.12 5.25 19.50
CA SER A 59 4.74 5.55 19.90
C SER A 59 3.71 5.01 18.91
N GLY A 60 2.43 5.23 19.20
CA GLY A 60 1.32 4.98 18.26
C GLY A 60 1.48 5.70 16.92
N THR A 61 2.02 6.93 16.93
CA THR A 61 2.34 7.68 15.71
C THR A 61 3.37 6.95 14.85
N THR A 62 4.44 6.40 15.46
CA THR A 62 5.44 5.62 14.75
C THR A 62 4.83 4.32 14.20
N SER A 63 4.00 3.62 15.00
CA SER A 63 3.31 2.41 14.57
C SER A 63 2.37 2.69 13.38
N LYS A 64 1.58 3.77 13.44
CA LYS A 64 0.72 4.21 12.32
C LYS A 64 1.54 4.46 11.06
N ALA A 65 2.65 5.17 11.17
CA ALA A 65 3.52 5.47 10.03
C ALA A 65 4.14 4.20 9.41
N ILE A 66 4.54 3.24 10.24
CA ILE A 66 5.04 1.94 9.76
C ILE A 66 3.93 1.16 9.05
N ARG A 67 2.70 1.13 9.58
CA ARG A 67 1.56 0.51 8.88
C ARG A 67 1.31 1.16 7.52
N GLN A 68 1.29 2.49 7.45
CA GLN A 68 1.13 3.22 6.19
C GLN A 68 2.25 2.87 5.21
N TYR A 69 3.49 2.86 5.67
CA TYR A 69 4.63 2.47 4.84
C TYR A 69 4.50 1.02 4.34
N GLN A 70 4.16 0.08 5.22
CA GLN A 70 3.97 -1.34 4.86
C GLN A 70 2.86 -1.52 3.81
N MET A 71 1.72 -0.83 3.97
CA MET A 71 0.64 -0.83 2.98
C MET A 71 1.10 -0.37 1.60
N MET A 72 1.85 0.73 1.53
CA MET A 72 2.33 1.29 0.27
C MET A 72 3.50 0.50 -0.33
N ALA A 73 4.35 -0.05 0.52
CA ALA A 73 5.54 -0.80 0.11
C ALA A 73 5.29 -2.27 -0.24
N GLY A 74 4.06 -2.77 -0.11
CA GLY A 74 3.73 -4.16 -0.38
C GLY A 74 4.29 -5.15 0.64
N LEU A 75 4.40 -4.71 1.90
CA LEU A 75 4.87 -5.54 3.01
C LEU A 75 3.70 -6.01 3.88
N SER A 76 3.92 -7.03 4.70
CA SER A 76 2.97 -7.44 5.74
C SER A 76 2.70 -6.28 6.70
N VAL A 77 1.41 -5.97 6.92
CA VAL A 77 0.95 -4.77 7.65
C VAL A 77 0.73 -5.12 9.12
N SER A 78 1.72 -4.85 9.94
CA SER A 78 1.68 -5.15 11.38
C SER A 78 1.85 -3.91 12.28
N GLY A 79 2.42 -2.83 11.74
CA GLY A 79 2.85 -1.68 12.55
C GLY A 79 4.15 -1.94 13.34
N VAL A 80 4.77 -3.11 13.15
CA VAL A 80 6.07 -3.47 13.71
C VAL A 80 7.13 -3.25 12.62
N ALA A 81 8.20 -2.54 12.94
CA ALA A 81 9.32 -2.34 12.02
C ALA A 81 10.22 -3.60 12.05
N THR A 82 9.81 -4.63 11.32
CA THR A 82 10.58 -5.85 11.14
C THR A 82 11.89 -5.56 10.40
N THR A 83 12.83 -6.49 10.44
CA THR A 83 14.10 -6.39 9.66
C THR A 83 13.82 -6.14 8.17
N ALA A 84 12.83 -6.80 7.58
CA ALA A 84 12.43 -6.59 6.19
C ALA A 84 11.88 -5.17 5.96
N THR A 85 11.03 -4.68 6.86
CA THR A 85 10.48 -3.32 6.81
C THR A 85 11.59 -2.28 6.89
N ILE A 86 12.53 -2.44 7.84
CA ILE A 86 13.65 -1.51 8.04
C ILE A 86 14.57 -1.53 6.81
N LYS A 87 15.00 -2.70 6.35
CA LYS A 87 15.86 -2.82 5.17
C LYS A 87 15.23 -2.12 3.96
N LYS A 88 13.95 -2.38 3.67
CA LYS A 88 13.25 -1.76 2.55
C LYS A 88 13.09 -0.25 2.73
N LEU A 89 12.78 0.24 3.94
CA LEU A 89 12.68 1.68 4.22
C LEU A 89 14.01 2.40 4.02
N PHE A 90 15.13 1.79 4.36
CA PHE A 90 16.46 2.40 4.24
C PHE A 90 17.03 2.27 2.82
N SER A 91 16.59 1.31 2.00
CA SER A 91 17.05 1.11 0.62
C SER A 91 16.33 1.98 -0.42
N THR A 92 15.20 2.62 -0.08
CA THR A 92 14.47 3.50 -1.00
C THR A 92 14.68 4.96 -0.65
N SER A 93 14.67 5.85 -1.64
CA SER A 93 14.70 7.31 -1.46
C SER A 93 13.34 7.97 -1.73
N SER A 94 12.38 7.23 -2.27
CA SER A 94 11.09 7.77 -2.68
C SER A 94 10.29 8.34 -1.52
N HIS A 95 9.66 9.50 -1.74
CA HIS A 95 8.70 10.06 -0.81
C HIS A 95 7.40 9.24 -0.81
N ARG A 96 6.63 9.40 0.25
CA ARG A 96 5.30 8.79 0.38
C ARG A 96 4.41 9.26 -0.77
N PRO A 97 3.80 8.33 -1.54
CA PRO A 97 2.78 8.69 -2.51
C PRO A 97 1.61 9.41 -1.83
N LYS A 98 1.04 10.41 -2.51
CA LYS A 98 -0.17 11.08 -2.04
C LYS A 98 -1.37 10.14 -2.25
N VAL A 99 -2.16 9.93 -1.19
CA VAL A 99 -3.45 9.27 -1.32
C VAL A 99 -4.50 10.31 -1.69
N THR A 100 -5.26 10.05 -2.75
CA THR A 100 -6.25 11.00 -3.28
C THR A 100 -7.67 10.60 -2.93
N LEU A 101 -8.52 11.59 -2.72
CA LEU A 101 -9.97 11.46 -2.66
C LEU A 101 -10.52 11.68 -4.09
N THR A 102 -10.33 10.67 -4.94
CA THR A 102 -10.69 10.76 -6.36
C THR A 102 -12.20 10.66 -6.54
N ARG A 103 -12.81 11.70 -7.15
CA ARG A 103 -14.22 11.67 -7.51
C ARG A 103 -14.46 10.66 -8.63
N TRP A 104 -15.53 9.87 -8.49
CA TRP A 104 -15.93 8.91 -9.50
C TRP A 104 -16.21 9.61 -10.84
N SER A 105 -15.63 9.09 -11.89
CA SER A 105 -15.92 9.39 -13.28
C SER A 105 -15.40 8.24 -14.12
N ASN A 106 -16.28 7.53 -14.81
CA ASN A 106 -15.89 6.40 -15.65
C ASN A 106 -14.82 6.82 -16.68
N TYR A 107 -15.01 7.97 -17.33
CA TYR A 107 -14.07 8.50 -18.32
C TYR A 107 -12.67 8.75 -17.71
N SER A 108 -12.61 9.46 -16.58
CA SER A 108 -11.33 9.82 -15.96
C SER A 108 -10.59 8.61 -15.39
N VAL A 109 -11.33 7.70 -14.76
CA VAL A 109 -10.74 6.49 -14.16
C VAL A 109 -10.26 5.51 -15.23
N SER A 110 -10.96 5.38 -16.36
CA SER A 110 -10.57 4.49 -17.46
C SER A 110 -9.23 4.84 -18.11
N LYS A 111 -8.73 6.07 -17.93
CA LYS A 111 -7.40 6.49 -18.43
C LYS A 111 -6.25 5.74 -17.75
N TYR A 112 -6.38 5.40 -16.47
CA TYR A 112 -5.34 4.71 -15.71
C TYR A 112 -5.76 3.35 -15.16
N TYR A 113 -7.07 3.05 -15.20
CA TYR A 113 -7.62 1.76 -14.83
C TYR A 113 -8.67 1.33 -15.87
N PRO A 114 -8.27 0.96 -17.09
CA PRO A 114 -9.18 0.49 -18.12
C PRO A 114 -9.76 -0.89 -17.80
N ASN A 115 -10.83 -1.29 -18.50
CA ASN A 115 -11.41 -2.63 -18.37
C ASN A 115 -10.34 -3.71 -18.60
N ARG A 116 -10.43 -4.80 -17.86
CA ARG A 116 -9.49 -5.93 -17.82
C ARG A 116 -8.13 -5.61 -17.18
N ALA A 117 -7.80 -4.36 -16.87
CA ALA A 117 -6.58 -4.01 -16.16
C ALA A 117 -6.59 -4.55 -14.73
N LEU A 118 -5.38 -4.78 -14.19
CA LEU A 118 -5.16 -5.23 -12.83
C LEU A 118 -4.86 -4.04 -11.92
N ALA A 119 -5.39 -4.12 -10.71
CA ALA A 119 -5.07 -3.23 -9.61
C ALA A 119 -4.80 -4.03 -8.33
N THR A 120 -4.34 -3.36 -7.29
CA THR A 120 -4.22 -3.93 -5.95
C THR A 120 -5.10 -3.16 -4.99
N ILE A 121 -5.83 -3.85 -4.12
CA ILE A 121 -6.46 -3.24 -2.95
C ILE A 121 -5.79 -3.72 -1.67
N VAL A 122 -5.75 -2.83 -0.67
CA VAL A 122 -5.23 -3.13 0.67
C VAL A 122 -6.27 -2.74 1.70
N ASP A 123 -6.77 -3.70 2.45
CA ASP A 123 -7.77 -3.47 3.50
C ASP A 123 -7.17 -2.63 4.64
N LEU A 124 -7.83 -1.54 5.00
CA LEU A 124 -7.33 -0.61 6.02
C LEU A 124 -7.27 -1.24 7.42
N ASN A 125 -8.18 -2.14 7.72
CA ASN A 125 -8.29 -2.76 9.05
C ASN A 125 -7.24 -3.84 9.26
N THR A 126 -7.20 -4.81 8.35
CA THR A 126 -6.35 -6.01 8.48
C THR A 126 -5.01 -5.87 7.80
N GLY A 127 -4.89 -4.99 6.81
CA GLY A 127 -3.74 -4.92 5.92
C GLY A 127 -3.70 -6.02 4.86
N ALA A 128 -4.76 -6.82 4.78
CA ALA A 128 -4.88 -7.85 3.74
C ALA A 128 -4.80 -7.21 2.35
N ARG A 129 -4.08 -7.88 1.46
CA ARG A 129 -3.79 -7.40 0.11
C ARG A 129 -4.24 -8.42 -0.90
N LEU A 130 -4.95 -7.99 -1.93
CA LEU A 130 -5.31 -8.82 -3.07
C LEU A 130 -5.25 -8.00 -4.36
N ARG A 131 -5.05 -8.71 -5.46
CA ARG A 131 -5.19 -8.14 -6.80
C ARG A 131 -6.61 -8.30 -7.29
N ILE A 132 -7.07 -7.29 -8.00
CA ILE A 132 -8.39 -7.24 -8.60
C ILE A 132 -8.26 -6.90 -10.08
N ARG A 133 -9.21 -7.37 -10.88
CA ARG A 133 -9.35 -7.01 -12.30
C ARG A 133 -10.61 -6.20 -12.49
N ARG A 134 -10.54 -5.13 -13.27
CA ARG A 134 -11.73 -4.38 -13.63
C ARG A 134 -12.57 -5.14 -14.65
N VAL A 135 -13.86 -5.33 -14.33
CA VAL A 135 -14.88 -5.90 -15.20
C VAL A 135 -15.53 -4.79 -16.04
N GLY A 136 -15.93 -3.70 -15.35
CA GLY A 136 -16.64 -2.58 -15.96
C GLY A 136 -17.00 -1.49 -14.97
N GLY A 137 -18.24 -1.05 -15.04
CA GLY A 137 -18.86 -0.13 -14.09
C GLY A 137 -19.31 1.18 -14.68
N HIS A 138 -20.57 1.55 -14.41
CA HIS A 138 -21.17 2.83 -14.79
C HIS A 138 -21.28 3.78 -13.60
N ASN A 139 -21.86 3.34 -12.50
CA ASN A 139 -22.06 4.11 -11.27
C ASN A 139 -20.90 4.04 -10.30
N HIS A 140 -20.08 2.99 -10.40
CA HIS A 140 -18.86 2.71 -9.65
C HIS A 140 -17.99 1.73 -10.47
N LEU A 141 -16.93 1.21 -9.90
CA LEU A 141 -16.12 0.16 -10.53
C LEU A 141 -16.70 -1.21 -10.19
N ASP A 142 -16.92 -2.02 -11.22
CA ASP A 142 -17.18 -3.44 -11.11
C ASP A 142 -15.86 -4.17 -11.26
N VAL A 143 -15.51 -4.98 -10.27
CA VAL A 143 -14.21 -5.66 -10.21
C VAL A 143 -14.38 -7.11 -9.75
N GLU A 144 -13.43 -7.96 -10.12
CA GLU A 144 -13.35 -9.34 -9.64
C GLU A 144 -11.95 -9.60 -9.06
N PRO A 145 -11.77 -10.58 -8.14
CA PRO A 145 -10.45 -11.03 -7.74
C PRO A 145 -9.67 -11.55 -8.95
N ALA A 146 -8.37 -11.27 -9.02
CA ALA A 146 -7.56 -11.62 -10.18
C ALA A 146 -7.35 -13.15 -10.37
N ASN A 147 -7.47 -13.92 -9.29
CA ASN A 147 -7.33 -15.38 -9.27
C ASN A 147 -7.92 -15.98 -7.97
N ALA A 148 -7.97 -17.31 -7.86
CA ALA A 148 -8.50 -18.04 -6.71
C ALA A 148 -7.81 -17.70 -5.37
N SER A 149 -6.51 -17.41 -5.38
CA SER A 149 -5.79 -16.98 -4.16
C SER A 149 -6.28 -15.60 -3.68
N ASP A 150 -6.50 -14.67 -4.60
CA ASP A 150 -7.04 -13.34 -4.31
C ASP A 150 -8.50 -13.45 -3.80
N THR A 151 -9.31 -14.36 -4.36
CA THR A 151 -10.67 -14.69 -3.88
C THR A 151 -10.64 -15.20 -2.43
N ALA A 152 -9.71 -16.09 -2.11
CA ALA A 152 -9.56 -16.60 -0.75
C ALA A 152 -9.15 -15.49 0.24
N VAL A 153 -8.34 -14.50 -0.19
CA VAL A 153 -8.04 -13.31 0.62
C VAL A 153 -9.30 -12.47 0.85
N LEU A 154 -10.05 -12.17 -0.20
CA LEU A 154 -11.30 -11.40 -0.11
C LEU A 154 -12.29 -12.07 0.85
N LYS A 155 -12.49 -13.39 0.72
CA LYS A 155 -13.40 -14.15 1.59
C LYS A 155 -12.98 -14.08 3.07
N ARG A 156 -11.67 -14.20 3.35
CA ARG A 156 -11.14 -14.05 4.72
C ARG A 156 -11.32 -12.63 5.28
N MET A 157 -11.26 -11.59 4.45
CA MET A 157 -11.53 -10.22 4.88
C MET A 157 -12.94 -10.07 5.44
N TYR A 158 -13.88 -10.87 4.95
CA TYR A 158 -15.29 -10.92 5.40
C TYR A 158 -15.58 -12.08 6.37
N GLY A 159 -14.55 -12.62 7.03
CA GLY A 159 -14.72 -13.67 8.03
C GLY A 159 -15.13 -15.04 7.47
N GLY A 160 -14.92 -15.27 6.18
CA GLY A 160 -15.27 -16.52 5.50
C GLY A 160 -16.66 -16.55 4.85
N THR A 161 -17.47 -15.48 4.99
CA THR A 161 -18.80 -15.34 4.43
C THR A 161 -18.88 -14.11 3.55
N TRP A 162 -19.57 -14.21 2.39
CA TRP A 162 -19.78 -13.06 1.52
C TRP A 162 -20.73 -12.03 2.15
N SER A 163 -20.43 -10.75 2.00
CA SER A 163 -21.22 -9.68 2.63
C SER A 163 -21.32 -8.43 1.74
N TRP A 164 -22.44 -7.74 1.84
CA TRP A 164 -22.65 -6.41 1.30
C TRP A 164 -22.04 -5.30 2.16
N ASP A 165 -21.50 -5.64 3.32
CA ASP A 165 -20.91 -4.67 4.23
C ASP A 165 -19.75 -3.91 3.58
N SER A 166 -19.75 -2.61 3.78
CA SER A 166 -18.70 -1.74 3.23
C SER A 166 -17.39 -1.88 4.00
N ARG A 167 -16.28 -2.03 3.28
CA ARG A 167 -14.92 -2.05 3.84
C ARG A 167 -14.05 -0.97 3.23
N ALA A 168 -13.25 -0.33 4.09
CA ALA A 168 -12.30 0.71 3.71
C ALA A 168 -11.04 0.10 3.10
N VAL A 169 -10.69 0.47 1.86
CA VAL A 169 -9.51 -0.05 1.16
C VAL A 169 -8.70 1.05 0.50
N LEU A 170 -7.37 0.88 0.45
CA LEU A 170 -6.48 1.66 -0.41
C LEU A 170 -6.42 0.98 -1.77
N LEU A 171 -6.87 1.65 -2.83
CA LEU A 171 -6.71 1.22 -4.22
C LEU A 171 -5.36 1.72 -4.76
N ILE A 172 -4.58 0.80 -5.35
CA ILE A 172 -3.28 1.09 -5.98
C ILE A 172 -3.34 0.61 -7.42
N VAL A 173 -3.29 1.55 -8.36
CA VAL A 173 -3.41 1.27 -9.80
C VAL A 173 -2.71 2.34 -10.64
N GLY A 174 -1.93 1.96 -11.64
CA GLY A 174 -1.29 2.90 -12.57
C GLY A 174 -0.43 3.97 -11.88
N GLY A 175 0.20 3.66 -10.74
CA GLY A 175 0.94 4.63 -9.94
C GLY A 175 0.08 5.54 -9.06
N HIS A 176 -1.25 5.43 -9.11
CA HIS A 176 -2.19 6.16 -8.28
C HIS A 176 -2.46 5.41 -6.97
N TYR A 177 -2.62 6.16 -5.89
CA TYR A 177 -3.02 5.69 -4.57
C TYR A 177 -4.32 6.39 -4.20
N ILE A 178 -5.42 5.64 -4.17
CA ILE A 178 -6.78 6.22 -4.12
C ILE A 178 -7.52 5.66 -2.92
N ALA A 179 -8.20 6.54 -2.17
CA ALA A 179 -9.12 6.14 -1.13
C ALA A 179 -10.39 5.52 -1.76
N ALA A 180 -10.72 4.30 -1.35
CA ALA A 180 -11.84 3.54 -1.90
C ALA A 180 -12.55 2.73 -0.82
N ALA A 181 -13.71 2.18 -1.18
CA ALA A 181 -14.45 1.21 -0.38
C ALA A 181 -14.98 0.08 -1.27
N ILE A 182 -15.13 -1.11 -0.70
CA ILE A 182 -15.67 -2.28 -1.40
C ILE A 182 -16.81 -2.90 -0.59
N ASN A 183 -17.66 -3.70 -1.25
CA ASN A 183 -18.35 -4.82 -0.61
C ASN A 183 -17.65 -6.13 -0.99
N GLY A 184 -18.11 -7.26 -0.48
CA GLY A 184 -17.53 -8.57 -0.77
C GLY A 184 -18.51 -9.57 -1.36
N MET A 185 -19.71 -9.13 -1.75
CA MET A 185 -20.78 -10.00 -2.27
C MET A 185 -20.58 -10.26 -3.76
N PRO A 186 -20.45 -11.53 -4.19
CA PRO A 186 -20.48 -11.91 -5.60
C PRO A 186 -21.83 -11.57 -6.23
N HIS A 187 -21.82 -10.90 -7.38
CA HIS A 187 -23.05 -10.61 -8.16
C HIS A 187 -22.71 -10.20 -9.58
N GLY A 188 -23.72 -10.19 -10.46
CA GLY A 188 -23.61 -9.66 -11.82
C GLY A 188 -22.73 -10.52 -12.74
N ILE A 189 -21.91 -9.86 -13.55
CA ILE A 189 -21.15 -10.49 -14.64
C ILE A 189 -19.73 -10.81 -14.17
N GLU A 190 -19.22 -11.97 -14.55
CA GLU A 190 -17.79 -12.35 -14.42
C GLU A 190 -17.10 -12.36 -15.78
N ILE A 191 -15.78 -12.18 -15.79
CA ILE A 191 -14.94 -12.34 -16.97
C ILE A 191 -13.84 -13.40 -16.79
N SER A 192 -13.69 -13.94 -15.57
CA SER A 192 -12.72 -14.99 -15.25
C SER A 192 -13.39 -16.16 -14.54
N HIS A 193 -13.57 -17.27 -15.26
CA HIS A 193 -14.15 -18.50 -14.70
C HIS A 193 -13.15 -19.35 -13.87
N THR A 194 -11.93 -18.86 -13.64
CA THR A 194 -10.87 -19.59 -12.92
C THR A 194 -10.47 -18.96 -11.59
N ASN A 195 -11.11 -17.85 -11.23
CA ASN A 195 -10.81 -17.13 -9.98
C ASN A 195 -11.62 -17.64 -8.77
N HIS A 196 -12.58 -18.56 -8.97
CA HIS A 196 -13.49 -19.11 -7.94
C HIS A 196 -14.35 -18.02 -7.26
N PHE A 197 -14.79 -17.03 -8.04
CA PHE A 197 -15.66 -15.95 -7.58
C PHE A 197 -16.79 -15.78 -8.62
N ASP A 198 -18.00 -16.09 -8.25
CA ASP A 198 -19.14 -16.14 -9.17
C ASP A 198 -19.72 -14.73 -9.45
N GLY A 199 -19.07 -13.99 -10.34
CA GLY A 199 -19.46 -12.63 -10.71
C GLY A 199 -18.39 -11.59 -10.38
N GLN A 200 -18.88 -10.40 -10.01
CA GLN A 200 -18.09 -9.22 -9.65
C GLN A 200 -18.47 -8.73 -8.25
N PHE A 201 -17.71 -7.76 -7.73
CA PHE A 201 -18.07 -6.99 -6.55
C PHE A 201 -17.84 -5.49 -6.80
N CYS A 202 -18.50 -4.64 -5.98
CA CYS A 202 -18.43 -3.21 -6.17
C CYS A 202 -17.20 -2.60 -5.52
N LEU A 203 -16.49 -1.73 -6.25
CA LEU A 203 -15.47 -0.85 -5.72
C LEU A 203 -15.89 0.60 -5.93
N HIS A 204 -16.11 1.30 -4.82
CA HIS A 204 -16.62 2.66 -4.79
C HIS A 204 -15.48 3.66 -4.59
N LEU A 205 -15.52 4.74 -5.38
CA LEU A 205 -14.73 5.96 -5.19
C LEU A 205 -15.62 7.08 -4.65
N TYR A 206 -15.02 8.20 -4.31
CA TYR A 206 -15.78 9.35 -3.80
C TYR A 206 -16.86 9.80 -4.79
N GLY A 207 -18.09 9.92 -4.32
CA GLY A 207 -19.24 10.31 -5.12
C GLY A 207 -19.75 9.27 -6.12
N SER A 208 -19.32 8.02 -6.03
CA SER A 208 -19.93 6.91 -6.79
C SER A 208 -21.30 6.53 -6.23
N LEU A 209 -22.12 5.93 -7.08
CA LEU A 209 -23.50 5.56 -6.81
C LEU A 209 -23.67 4.04 -6.77
N THR A 210 -24.77 3.55 -6.24
CA THR A 210 -25.13 2.11 -6.21
C THR A 210 -25.72 1.64 -7.54
N HIS A 211 -25.81 0.32 -7.78
CA HIS A 211 -26.42 -0.24 -8.98
C HIS A 211 -27.92 0.04 -9.09
N GLY A 212 -28.68 -0.26 -8.04
CA GLY A 212 -30.13 -0.32 -8.12
C GLY A 212 -30.81 1.04 -8.10
N SER A 213 -30.61 1.81 -7.05
CA SER A 213 -31.27 3.11 -6.86
C SER A 213 -30.55 4.27 -7.57
N GLY A 214 -29.26 4.11 -7.93
CA GLY A 214 -28.44 5.22 -8.39
C GLY A 214 -28.12 6.23 -7.29
N ASP A 215 -28.24 5.83 -6.01
CA ASP A 215 -28.01 6.69 -4.87
C ASP A 215 -26.59 6.56 -4.31
N SER A 216 -26.15 7.57 -3.58
CA SER A 216 -24.91 7.52 -2.84
C SER A 216 -25.06 6.65 -1.59
N ASN A 217 -24.22 5.64 -1.42
CA ASN A 217 -24.19 4.80 -0.23
C ASN A 217 -23.34 5.46 0.87
N ALA A 218 -23.97 5.85 1.98
CA ALA A 218 -23.33 6.56 3.09
C ALA A 218 -22.17 5.76 3.72
N ALA A 219 -22.31 4.43 3.87
CA ALA A 219 -21.28 3.57 4.46
C ALA A 219 -20.03 3.50 3.57
N HIS A 220 -20.19 3.38 2.25
CA HIS A 220 -19.08 3.46 1.31
C HIS A 220 -18.40 4.82 1.37
N GLN A 221 -19.16 5.92 1.34
CA GLN A 221 -18.58 7.26 1.38
C GLN A 221 -17.86 7.56 2.69
N ALA A 222 -18.36 7.06 3.84
CA ALA A 222 -17.69 7.16 5.13
C ALA A 222 -16.36 6.39 5.15
N ASN A 223 -16.34 5.16 4.64
CA ASN A 223 -15.13 4.35 4.54
C ASN A 223 -14.09 4.95 3.59
N ILE A 224 -14.49 5.54 2.47
CA ILE A 224 -13.60 6.27 1.55
C ILE A 224 -12.93 7.45 2.27
N ARG A 225 -13.71 8.28 2.98
CA ARG A 225 -13.15 9.39 3.78
C ARG A 225 -12.23 8.89 4.91
N ARG A 226 -12.57 7.76 5.54
CA ARG A 226 -11.73 7.13 6.56
C ARG A 226 -10.36 6.73 6.01
N VAL A 227 -10.30 6.15 4.80
CA VAL A 227 -9.02 5.84 4.14
C VAL A 227 -8.25 7.13 3.85
N TYR A 228 -8.90 8.12 3.25
CA TYR A 228 -8.27 9.39 2.94
C TYR A 228 -7.65 10.04 4.18
N ASN A 229 -8.42 10.16 5.28
CA ASN A 229 -7.97 10.77 6.54
C ASN A 229 -6.90 9.93 7.26
N TYR A 230 -6.87 8.61 7.04
CA TYR A 230 -5.84 7.76 7.61
C TYR A 230 -4.46 8.08 7.04
N PHE A 231 -4.38 8.41 5.75
CA PHE A 231 -3.12 8.66 5.07
C PHE A 231 -2.76 10.15 5.00
N ASN A 232 -3.65 11.07 5.11
CA ASN A 232 -3.39 12.52 5.06
C ASN A 232 -3.57 13.19 6.41
#